data_e89bf7eed2a159d80455806186628ac7
#
_entry.id   e89bf7eed2a159d80455806186628ac7
#
_cell.length_a   1.000
_cell.length_b   1.000
_cell.length_c   1.000
_cell.angle_alpha   90.00
_cell.angle_beta   90.00
_cell.angle_gamma   90.00
#
_symmetry.space_group_name_H-M   'P 1'
#
loop_
_entity.id
_entity.type
_entity.pdbx_description
1 polymer ?
#
loop_
_entity_poly.entity_id
_entity_poly.type
_entity_poly.pdbx_seq_one_letter_code
_entity_poly.pdbx_strand_id
1 'polypeptide(L)'
;MNPLLRNVLAVVAGLAAAVAVVAVVEAVSARLFPLPAGLDFTDRAAMAEAIAGLPAGAFVMVVIAWGLAALSGSAVATGVSRRIGPGYLIGLLLLAAGIANMVMIPHPVWMWIGGIIVILLGTMIGSRLAARQRIEGRTVA
;
A
#
# COMPACT_ATOMS: atom_id res chain seq x y z
N MET A 1 -24.56 -0.79 15.47
CA MET A 1 -23.46 0.20 15.29
C MET A 1 -23.84 1.17 14.18
N ASN A 2 -23.70 2.45 14.41
CA ASN A 2 -23.99 3.50 13.42
C ASN A 2 -23.17 3.24 12.13
N PRO A 3 -23.79 3.32 10.93
CA PRO A 3 -23.10 3.08 9.66
C PRO A 3 -21.89 4.00 9.43
N LEU A 4 -21.97 5.25 9.89
CA LEU A 4 -20.86 6.19 9.79
C LEU A 4 -19.66 5.74 10.64
N LEU A 5 -19.90 5.41 11.91
CA LEU A 5 -18.84 4.92 12.79
C LEU A 5 -18.17 3.66 12.24
N ARG A 6 -18.97 2.73 11.68
CA ARG A 6 -18.44 1.52 11.06
C ARG A 6 -17.57 1.83 9.85
N ASN A 7 -17.93 2.79 9.01
CA ASN A 7 -17.11 3.18 7.86
C ASN A 7 -15.81 3.83 8.31
N VAL A 8 -15.83 4.68 9.34
CA VAL A 8 -14.61 5.29 9.91
C VAL A 8 -13.68 4.22 10.46
N LEU A 9 -14.20 3.31 11.28
CA LEU A 9 -13.41 2.19 11.83
C LEU A 9 -12.85 1.30 10.71
N ALA A 10 -13.62 1.07 9.64
CA ALA A 10 -13.17 0.30 8.49
C ALA A 10 -11.99 0.95 7.77
N VAL A 11 -12.04 2.27 7.58
CA VAL A 11 -10.93 3.02 6.95
C VAL A 11 -9.69 2.97 7.85
N VAL A 12 -9.85 3.20 9.16
CA VAL A 12 -8.73 3.12 10.12
C VAL A 12 -8.10 1.73 10.12
N ALA A 13 -8.92 0.67 10.19
CA ALA A 13 -8.44 -0.71 10.16
C ALA A 13 -7.75 -1.05 8.83
N GLY A 14 -8.31 -0.59 7.70
CA GLY A 14 -7.72 -0.77 6.38
C GLY A 14 -6.37 -0.07 6.23
N LEU A 15 -6.26 1.18 6.71
CA LEU A 15 -4.97 1.89 6.73
C LEU A 15 -3.96 1.20 7.63
N ALA A 16 -4.36 0.76 8.82
CA ALA A 16 -3.48 0.03 9.73
C ALA A 16 -2.94 -1.27 9.08
N ALA A 17 -3.81 -2.03 8.39
CA ALA A 17 -3.40 -3.22 7.65
C ALA A 17 -2.42 -2.89 6.51
N ALA A 18 -2.70 -1.83 5.74
CA ALA A 18 -1.82 -1.38 4.66
C ALA A 18 -0.44 -0.97 5.19
N VAL A 19 -0.39 -0.16 6.24
CA VAL A 19 0.86 0.28 6.88
C VAL A 19 1.65 -0.90 7.45
N ALA A 20 0.98 -1.85 8.09
CA ALA A 20 1.64 -3.05 8.61
C ALA A 20 2.28 -3.87 7.48
N VAL A 21 1.61 -4.03 6.35
CA VAL A 21 2.16 -4.73 5.17
C VAL A 21 3.36 -4.00 4.60
N VAL A 22 3.27 -2.67 4.41
CA VAL A 22 4.42 -1.86 3.96
C VAL A 22 5.59 -2.04 4.90
N ALA A 23 5.39 -1.89 6.22
CA ALA A 23 6.45 -2.00 7.22
C ALA A 23 7.15 -3.38 7.18
N VAL A 24 6.38 -4.47 7.01
CA VAL A 24 6.95 -5.82 6.90
C VAL A 24 7.79 -5.96 5.64
N VAL A 25 7.27 -5.52 4.48
CA VAL A 25 8.02 -5.64 3.20
C VAL A 25 9.25 -4.74 3.21
N GLU A 26 9.15 -3.52 3.76
CA GLU A 26 10.30 -2.62 3.91
C GLU A 26 11.37 -3.19 4.86
N ALA A 27 10.97 -3.82 5.98
CA ALA A 27 11.90 -4.48 6.88
C ALA A 27 12.67 -5.63 6.18
N VAL A 28 12.00 -6.38 5.30
CA VAL A 28 12.64 -7.40 4.47
C VAL A 28 13.55 -6.74 3.43
N SER A 29 13.07 -5.71 2.74
CA SER A 29 13.82 -4.96 1.73
C SER A 29 15.10 -4.36 2.30
N ALA A 30 15.04 -3.76 3.50
CA ALA A 30 16.20 -3.16 4.17
C ALA A 30 17.27 -4.20 4.54
N ARG A 31 16.91 -5.45 4.75
CA ARG A 31 17.88 -6.54 4.98
C ARG A 31 18.53 -7.04 3.68
N LEU A 32 17.79 -7.01 2.58
CA LEU A 32 18.26 -7.47 1.27
C LEU A 32 19.08 -6.39 0.55
N PHE A 33 18.70 -5.12 0.76
CA PHE A 33 19.26 -3.94 0.09
C PHE A 33 19.57 -2.86 1.13
N PRO A 34 20.58 -3.07 2.00
CA PRO A 34 20.89 -2.11 3.05
C PRO A 34 21.40 -0.79 2.47
N LEU A 35 20.93 0.32 3.02
CA LEU A 35 21.47 1.64 2.73
C LEU A 35 22.86 1.80 3.38
N PRO A 36 23.71 2.72 2.86
CA PRO A 36 25.02 3.00 3.43
C PRO A 36 24.92 3.35 4.92
N ALA A 37 25.84 2.83 5.72
CA ALA A 37 25.91 3.14 7.14
C ALA A 37 26.24 4.64 7.36
N GLY A 38 25.55 5.28 8.29
CA GLY A 38 25.77 6.70 8.60
C GLY A 38 25.11 7.69 7.63
N LEU A 39 24.20 7.21 6.77
CA LEU A 39 23.44 8.09 5.89
C LEU A 39 22.60 9.09 6.68
N ASP A 40 22.77 10.37 6.41
CA ASP A 40 21.92 11.43 6.98
C ASP A 40 20.61 11.52 6.21
N PHE A 41 19.52 11.05 6.82
CA PHE A 41 18.17 11.08 6.24
C PHE A 41 17.58 12.47 6.08
N THR A 42 18.22 13.51 6.66
CA THR A 42 17.80 14.91 6.49
C THR A 42 18.47 15.57 5.29
N ASP A 43 19.58 15.03 4.83
CA ASP A 43 20.27 15.49 3.62
C ASP A 43 19.65 14.88 2.36
N ARG A 44 18.90 15.70 1.61
CA ARG A 44 18.24 15.27 0.38
C ARG A 44 19.21 14.85 -0.72
N ALA A 45 20.41 15.45 -0.79
CA ALA A 45 21.38 15.11 -1.82
C ALA A 45 22.01 13.75 -1.53
N ALA A 46 22.41 13.51 -0.28
CA ALA A 46 22.93 12.22 0.17
C ALA A 46 21.89 11.11 0.01
N MET A 47 20.61 11.37 0.32
CA MET A 47 19.53 10.43 0.10
C MET A 47 19.31 10.11 -1.38
N ALA A 48 19.32 11.12 -2.24
CA ALA A 48 19.13 10.90 -3.69
C ALA A 48 20.27 10.06 -4.28
N GLU A 49 21.52 10.32 -3.87
CA GLU A 49 22.69 9.54 -4.30
C GLU A 49 22.60 8.08 -3.79
N ALA A 50 22.28 7.88 -2.52
CA ALA A 50 22.12 6.55 -1.95
C ALA A 50 21.03 5.74 -2.66
N ILE A 51 19.88 6.36 -2.97
CA ILE A 51 18.77 5.74 -3.69
C ILE A 51 19.17 5.44 -5.14
N ALA A 52 19.87 6.35 -5.83
CA ALA A 52 20.33 6.13 -7.20
C ALA A 52 21.31 4.94 -7.30
N GLY A 53 22.03 4.64 -6.23
CA GLY A 53 22.92 3.48 -6.12
C GLY A 53 22.22 2.14 -5.84
N LEU A 54 20.91 2.13 -5.51
CA LEU A 54 20.20 0.91 -5.21
C LEU A 54 19.94 0.06 -6.46
N PRO A 55 20.05 -1.26 -6.37
CA PRO A 55 19.71 -2.15 -7.47
C PRO A 55 18.19 -2.12 -7.74
N ALA A 56 17.81 -2.43 -8.99
CA ALA A 56 16.40 -2.46 -9.41
C ALA A 56 15.50 -3.31 -8.49
N GLY A 57 16.05 -4.36 -7.87
CA GLY A 57 15.35 -5.22 -6.91
C GLY A 57 14.78 -4.46 -5.71
N ALA A 58 15.47 -3.42 -5.22
CA ALA A 58 14.98 -2.59 -4.12
C ALA A 58 13.68 -1.85 -4.52
N PHE A 59 13.65 -1.29 -5.71
CA PHE A 59 12.46 -0.61 -6.25
C PHE A 59 11.30 -1.58 -6.53
N VAL A 60 11.61 -2.80 -6.98
CA VAL A 60 10.61 -3.87 -7.15
C VAL A 60 9.96 -4.22 -5.81
N MET A 61 10.72 -4.29 -4.73
CA MET A 61 10.17 -4.53 -3.38
C MET A 61 9.19 -3.43 -2.95
N VAL A 62 9.49 -2.17 -3.26
CA VAL A 62 8.57 -1.05 -2.98
C VAL A 62 7.26 -1.20 -3.77
N VAL A 63 7.33 -1.54 -5.05
CA VAL A 63 6.14 -1.78 -5.90
C VAL A 63 5.30 -2.95 -5.35
N ILE A 64 5.95 -4.04 -4.93
CA ILE A 64 5.28 -5.18 -4.28
C ILE A 64 4.60 -4.73 -2.98
N ALA A 65 5.29 -3.96 -2.14
CA ALA A 65 4.74 -3.43 -0.89
C ALA A 65 3.45 -2.62 -1.14
N TRP A 66 3.46 -1.74 -2.13
CA TRP A 66 2.30 -0.91 -2.48
C TRP A 66 1.12 -1.74 -3.00
N GLY A 67 1.39 -2.73 -3.85
CA GLY A 67 0.35 -3.64 -4.35
C GLY A 67 -0.29 -4.47 -3.24
N LEU A 68 0.53 -5.06 -2.37
CA LEU A 68 0.06 -5.85 -1.23
C LEU A 68 -0.67 -4.99 -0.18
N ALA A 69 -0.18 -3.78 0.08
CA ALA A 69 -0.84 -2.84 0.98
C ALA A 69 -2.21 -2.42 0.45
N ALA A 70 -2.31 -2.12 -0.86
CA ALA A 70 -3.57 -1.78 -1.49
C ALA A 70 -4.57 -2.95 -1.45
N LEU A 71 -4.10 -4.16 -1.70
CA LEU A 71 -4.91 -5.38 -1.64
C LEU A 71 -5.43 -5.63 -0.22
N SER A 72 -4.54 -5.71 0.76
CA SER A 72 -4.88 -6.03 2.14
C SER A 72 -5.71 -4.93 2.80
N GLY A 73 -5.30 -3.68 2.68
CA GLY A 73 -5.99 -2.52 3.24
C GLY A 73 -7.41 -2.38 2.69
N SER A 74 -7.57 -2.51 1.37
CA SER A 74 -8.88 -2.43 0.72
C SER A 74 -9.79 -3.62 1.08
N ALA A 75 -9.22 -4.82 1.21
CA ALA A 75 -9.96 -6.00 1.64
C ALA A 75 -10.48 -5.84 3.08
N VAL A 76 -9.62 -5.40 4.01
CA VAL A 76 -9.98 -5.15 5.41
C VAL A 76 -11.07 -4.07 5.51
N ALA A 77 -10.88 -2.93 4.83
CA ALA A 77 -11.86 -1.85 4.87
C ALA A 77 -13.23 -2.27 4.31
N THR A 78 -13.25 -3.03 3.20
CA THR A 78 -14.47 -3.57 2.62
C THR A 78 -15.12 -4.61 3.53
N GLY A 79 -14.33 -5.50 4.13
CA GLY A 79 -14.80 -6.52 5.07
C GLY A 79 -15.47 -5.91 6.32
N VAL A 80 -14.80 -4.95 6.96
CA VAL A 80 -15.30 -4.29 8.18
C VAL A 80 -16.51 -3.40 7.89
N SER A 81 -16.44 -2.56 6.85
CA SER A 81 -17.54 -1.63 6.52
C SER A 81 -18.77 -2.33 6.00
N ARG A 82 -18.59 -3.50 5.46
CA ARG A 82 -19.63 -4.19 4.70
C ARG A 82 -20.07 -3.45 3.42
N ARG A 83 -19.24 -2.57 2.89
CA ARG A 83 -19.45 -1.78 1.70
C ARG A 83 -18.14 -1.68 0.92
N ILE A 84 -18.21 -1.63 -0.40
CA ILE A 84 -17.03 -1.54 -1.25
C ILE A 84 -16.37 -0.14 -1.23
N GLY A 85 -17.15 0.91 -0.92
CA GLY A 85 -16.66 2.31 -0.93
C GLY A 85 -15.44 2.56 -0.06
N PRO A 86 -15.44 2.17 1.24
CA PRO A 86 -14.26 2.31 2.10
C PRO A 86 -13.01 1.61 1.58
N GLY A 87 -13.14 0.46 0.90
CA GLY A 87 -12.02 -0.21 0.25
C GLY A 87 -11.42 0.64 -0.89
N TYR A 88 -12.25 1.24 -1.74
CA TYR A 88 -11.79 2.15 -2.78
C TYR A 88 -11.20 3.45 -2.20
N LEU A 89 -11.70 3.93 -1.07
CA LEU A 89 -11.11 5.07 -0.38
C LEU A 89 -9.68 4.77 0.10
N ILE A 90 -9.43 3.55 0.61
CA ILE A 90 -8.05 3.11 0.94
C ILE A 90 -7.16 3.18 -0.30
N GLY A 91 -7.63 2.64 -1.43
CA GLY A 91 -6.87 2.70 -2.70
C GLY A 91 -6.54 4.12 -3.14
N LEU A 92 -7.48 5.05 -3.02
CA LEU A 92 -7.28 6.46 -3.34
C LEU A 92 -6.23 7.10 -2.42
N LEU A 93 -6.30 6.84 -1.12
CA LEU A 93 -5.34 7.37 -0.15
C LEU A 93 -3.94 6.82 -0.40
N LEU A 94 -3.81 5.51 -0.69
CA LEU A 94 -2.53 4.90 -1.02
C LEU A 94 -1.97 5.40 -2.35
N LEU A 95 -2.83 5.65 -3.35
CA LEU A 95 -2.42 6.24 -4.61
C LEU A 95 -1.87 7.66 -4.41
N ALA A 96 -2.56 8.48 -3.63
CA ALA A 96 -2.10 9.82 -3.31
C ALA A 96 -0.76 9.81 -2.55
N ALA A 97 -0.63 8.92 -1.55
CA ALA A 97 0.61 8.73 -0.80
C ALA A 97 1.75 8.22 -1.70
N GLY A 98 1.48 7.27 -2.59
CA GLY A 98 2.45 6.74 -3.55
C GLY A 98 2.94 7.82 -4.52
N ILE A 99 2.02 8.63 -5.07
CA ILE A 99 2.39 9.76 -5.94
C ILE A 99 3.23 10.78 -5.16
N ALA A 100 2.84 11.14 -3.94
CA ALA A 100 3.61 12.05 -3.11
C ALA A 100 5.03 11.51 -2.84
N ASN A 101 5.16 10.22 -2.54
CA ASN A 101 6.45 9.56 -2.36
C ASN A 101 7.30 9.64 -3.62
N MET A 102 6.73 9.35 -4.80
CA MET A 102 7.45 9.41 -6.07
C MET A 102 7.88 10.83 -6.48
N VAL A 103 7.14 11.86 -6.05
CA VAL A 103 7.52 13.27 -6.27
C VAL A 103 8.64 13.71 -5.32
N MET A 104 8.61 13.22 -4.08
CA MET A 104 9.59 13.61 -3.05
C MET A 104 10.95 12.92 -3.23
N ILE A 105 10.95 11.71 -3.74
CA ILE A 105 12.12 10.85 -3.90
C ILE A 105 12.29 10.50 -5.37
N PRO A 106 13.50 10.66 -5.97
CA PRO A 106 13.71 10.30 -7.36
C PRO A 106 13.55 8.79 -7.58
N HIS A 107 12.62 8.43 -8.45
CA HIS A 107 12.32 7.05 -8.80
C HIS A 107 12.44 6.82 -10.31
N PRO A 108 12.83 5.62 -10.77
CA PRO A 108 12.80 5.26 -12.19
C PRO A 108 11.41 5.43 -12.81
N VAL A 109 11.35 5.85 -14.08
CA VAL A 109 10.06 6.11 -14.77
C VAL A 109 9.13 4.88 -14.79
N TRP A 110 9.68 3.67 -14.93
CA TRP A 110 8.89 2.44 -14.92
C TRP A 110 8.14 2.22 -13.61
N MET A 111 8.69 2.73 -12.50
CA MET A 111 8.08 2.61 -11.17
C MET A 111 6.81 3.49 -11.04
N TRP A 112 6.76 4.63 -11.71
CA TRP A 112 5.55 5.45 -11.77
C TRP A 112 4.38 4.68 -12.36
N ILE A 113 4.62 4.04 -13.50
CA ILE A 113 3.60 3.24 -14.20
C ILE A 113 3.25 2.00 -13.38
N GLY A 114 4.27 1.23 -12.97
CA GLY A 114 4.09 -0.01 -12.21
C GLY A 114 3.42 0.22 -10.86
N GLY A 115 3.86 1.24 -10.12
CA GLY A 115 3.28 1.59 -8.81
C GLY A 115 1.81 1.97 -8.89
N ILE A 116 1.43 2.81 -9.85
CA ILE A 116 0.02 3.16 -10.07
C ILE A 116 -0.81 1.92 -10.41
N ILE A 117 -0.33 1.09 -11.34
CA ILE A 117 -1.04 -0.12 -11.78
C ILE A 117 -1.25 -1.09 -10.61
N VAL A 118 -0.22 -1.39 -9.81
CA VAL A 118 -0.36 -2.36 -8.71
C VAL A 118 -1.27 -1.86 -7.59
N ILE A 119 -1.27 -0.55 -7.30
CA ILE A 119 -2.20 0.04 -6.32
C ILE A 119 -3.63 -0.09 -6.82
N LEU A 120 -3.90 0.24 -8.08
CA LEU A 120 -5.26 0.13 -8.65
C LEU A 120 -5.73 -1.32 -8.69
N LEU A 121 -4.91 -2.25 -9.17
CA LEU A 121 -5.23 -3.67 -9.21
C LEU A 121 -5.40 -4.25 -7.82
N GLY A 122 -4.50 -3.97 -6.89
CA GLY A 122 -4.59 -4.42 -5.50
C GLY A 122 -5.88 -3.94 -4.83
N THR A 123 -6.22 -2.66 -5.00
CA THR A 123 -7.49 -2.08 -4.50
C THR A 123 -8.71 -2.79 -5.06
N MET A 124 -8.74 -2.98 -6.38
CA MET A 124 -9.87 -3.63 -7.06
C MET A 124 -10.02 -5.09 -6.62
N ILE A 125 -8.93 -5.84 -6.60
CA ILE A 125 -8.93 -7.25 -6.22
C ILE A 125 -9.32 -7.40 -4.75
N GLY A 126 -8.66 -6.68 -3.84
CA GLY A 126 -8.93 -6.75 -2.40
C GLY A 126 -10.37 -6.41 -2.04
N SER A 127 -10.90 -5.32 -2.61
CA SER A 127 -12.29 -4.91 -2.39
C SER A 127 -13.29 -5.94 -2.93
N ARG A 128 -13.06 -6.49 -4.12
CA ARG A 128 -13.96 -7.47 -4.73
C ARG A 128 -13.94 -8.82 -4.02
N LEU A 129 -12.76 -9.30 -3.62
CA LEU A 129 -12.64 -10.56 -2.87
C LEU A 129 -13.40 -10.49 -1.54
N ALA A 130 -13.18 -9.42 -0.77
CA ALA A 130 -13.90 -9.22 0.49
C ALA A 130 -15.41 -9.06 0.31
N ALA A 131 -15.87 -8.48 -0.78
CA ALA A 131 -17.29 -8.38 -1.10
C ALA A 131 -17.91 -9.73 -1.46
N ARG A 132 -17.21 -10.58 -2.23
CA ARG A 132 -17.68 -11.92 -2.65
C ARG A 132 -17.82 -12.90 -1.50
N GLN A 133 -16.82 -13.01 -0.64
CA GLN A 133 -16.84 -13.92 0.54
C GLN A 133 -18.05 -13.72 1.42
N ARG A 134 -18.69 -12.56 1.39
CA ARG A 134 -19.89 -12.24 2.16
C ARG A 134 -21.17 -12.73 1.53
N ILE A 135 -21.21 -12.82 0.20
CA ILE A 135 -22.37 -13.35 -0.51
C ILE A 135 -22.42 -14.86 -0.26
N GLU A 136 -21.28 -15.53 -0.35
CA GLU A 136 -21.17 -16.98 -0.11
C GLU A 136 -21.48 -17.37 1.34
N GLY A 137 -20.93 -16.66 2.33
CA GLY A 137 -21.22 -16.90 3.75
C GLY A 137 -22.69 -16.64 4.16
N ARG A 138 -23.45 -15.92 3.31
CA ARG A 138 -24.88 -15.66 3.56
C ARG A 138 -25.80 -16.72 2.95
N THR A 139 -25.29 -17.50 2.00
CA THR A 139 -26.05 -18.55 1.31
C THR A 139 -25.98 -19.89 2.06
N VAL A 140 -25.04 -20.03 3.00
CA VAL A 140 -24.78 -21.27 3.77
C VAL A 140 -25.36 -21.20 5.21
N ALA A 141 -25.84 -20.04 5.65
CA ALA A 141 -26.48 -19.81 6.96
C ALA A 141 -27.99 -19.65 6.84
#